data_d9acf47b495f34a45e98f19586ed364c
#
_entry.id   d9acf47b495f34a45e98f19586ed364c
#
_cell.length_a   1.000
_cell.length_b   1.000
_cell.length_c   1.000
_cell.angle_alpha   90.00
_cell.angle_beta   90.00
_cell.angle_gamma   90.00
#
_symmetry.space_group_name_H-M   'P 1'
#
loop_
_entity.id
_entity.type
_entity.pdbx_description
1 polymer ?
#
loop_
_entity_poly.entity_id
_entity_poly.type
_entity_poly.pdbx_seq_one_letter_code
_entity_poly.pdbx_strand_id
1 'polypeptide(L)'
;SGYKQTSRTLFGSIEQKLGGGWKLSLRGSSEQTRTPGEMGIWWTVNPQAIDVAQTRSYENRNRSFALDVKGPVELFGRTHELLAGVDAQRATSEKFSASSRLSNLGLDYADGGGAIVRPDLDSLAVGNHSRFSSDRRSVYAAGHFSLADPVKLIGGARVTNYRQYDVTPYAWSNYDLKENGVLTPYGGLVIDVHRNVSIYGSYASIFNVQSSRDAQGRTLDPEEGVTYELGTKGEFLDGRLNASLAHFWMKTRNTAEA
;
A
#
# COMPACT_ATOMS: atom_id res chain seq x y z
N SER A 1 -5.73 13.34 29.10
CA SER A 1 -5.11 12.04 28.72
C SER A 1 -4.49 12.18 27.36
N GLY A 2 -3.15 12.09 27.28
CA GLY A 2 -2.43 12.20 26.02
C GLY A 2 -2.45 10.88 25.24
N TYR A 3 -2.66 10.96 23.95
CA TYR A 3 -2.41 9.86 23.02
C TYR A 3 -0.89 9.54 23.05
N LYS A 4 -0.53 8.30 23.28
CA LYS A 4 0.86 7.85 23.28
C LYS A 4 1.04 6.76 22.25
N GLN A 5 1.92 7.00 21.29
CA GLN A 5 2.33 6.00 20.29
C GLN A 5 3.84 5.81 20.36
N THR A 6 4.27 4.58 20.25
CA THR A 6 5.68 4.25 20.15
C THR A 6 5.91 3.52 18.83
N SER A 7 6.82 4.04 18.02
CA SER A 7 7.28 3.39 16.78
C SER A 7 8.75 3.00 16.90
N ARG A 8 9.07 1.80 16.42
CA ARG A 8 10.44 1.31 16.30
C ARG A 8 10.64 0.81 14.89
N THR A 9 11.65 1.36 14.23
CA THR A 9 11.98 0.98 12.86
C THR A 9 13.44 0.54 12.81
N LEU A 10 13.67 -0.64 12.22
CA LEU A 10 14.96 -1.15 11.85
C LEU A 10 14.98 -1.34 10.34
N PHE A 11 15.99 -0.82 9.68
CA PHE A 11 16.20 -1.05 8.25
C PHE A 11 17.68 -1.26 7.96
N GLY A 12 17.96 -1.98 6.88
CA GLY A 12 19.32 -2.21 6.43
C GLY A 12 19.37 -2.52 4.95
N SER A 13 20.50 -2.21 4.34
CA SER A 13 20.80 -2.56 2.95
C SER A 13 22.24 -2.97 2.79
N ILE A 14 22.47 -3.93 1.91
CA ILE A 14 23.80 -4.39 1.48
C ILE A 14 23.82 -4.32 -0.02
N GLU A 15 24.83 -3.66 -0.59
CA GLU A 15 25.10 -3.65 -2.01
C GLU A 15 26.47 -4.27 -2.27
N GLN A 16 26.49 -5.27 -3.14
CA GLN A 16 27.70 -5.93 -3.59
C GLN A 16 27.90 -5.68 -5.09
N LYS A 17 29.00 -5.05 -5.45
CA LYS A 17 29.42 -4.96 -6.85
C LYS A 17 29.97 -6.33 -7.28
N LEU A 18 29.44 -6.84 -8.35
CA LEU A 18 29.89 -8.05 -9.02
C LEU A 18 30.76 -7.69 -10.23
N GLY A 19 31.40 -8.65 -10.83
CA GLY A 19 32.15 -8.43 -12.07
C GLY A 19 31.24 -7.96 -13.22
N GLY A 20 31.82 -7.30 -14.25
CA GLY A 20 31.11 -6.90 -15.46
C GLY A 20 30.05 -5.82 -15.26
N GLY A 21 30.15 -4.99 -14.23
CA GLY A 21 29.18 -3.90 -13.97
C GLY A 21 27.89 -4.34 -13.27
N TRP A 22 27.77 -5.60 -12.90
CA TRP A 22 26.62 -6.11 -12.16
C TRP A 22 26.67 -5.72 -10.70
N LYS A 23 25.49 -5.53 -10.12
CA LYS A 23 25.29 -5.19 -8.71
C LYS A 23 24.17 -6.04 -8.12
N LEU A 24 24.47 -6.62 -6.96
CA LEU A 24 23.49 -7.31 -6.11
C LEU A 24 23.10 -6.39 -4.98
N SER A 25 21.80 -6.26 -4.73
CA SER A 25 21.26 -5.43 -3.65
C SER A 25 20.35 -6.25 -2.78
N LEU A 26 20.61 -6.25 -1.47
CA LEU A 26 19.77 -6.83 -0.43
C LEU A 26 19.23 -5.70 0.45
N ARG A 27 17.92 -5.69 0.68
CA ARG A 27 17.25 -4.69 1.52
C ARG A 27 16.29 -5.36 2.46
N GLY A 28 16.22 -4.87 3.68
CA GLY A 28 15.27 -5.35 4.67
C GLY A 28 14.81 -4.26 5.61
N SER A 29 13.56 -4.35 6.06
CA SER A 29 13.04 -3.47 7.10
C SER A 29 12.09 -4.22 8.03
N SER A 30 12.03 -3.73 9.27
CA SER A 30 11.05 -4.14 10.27
C SER A 30 10.59 -2.92 11.02
N GLU A 31 9.29 -2.67 10.98
CA GLU A 31 8.64 -1.59 11.71
C GLU A 31 7.63 -2.18 12.68
N GLN A 32 7.60 -1.65 13.89
CA GLN A 32 6.61 -1.97 14.91
C GLN A 32 6.10 -0.69 15.51
N THR A 33 4.80 -0.49 15.42
CA THR A 33 4.11 0.63 16.06
C THR A 33 3.15 0.10 17.10
N ARG A 34 3.21 0.66 18.29
CA ARG A 34 2.41 0.28 19.44
C ARG A 34 1.70 1.50 20.01
N THR A 35 0.39 1.40 20.18
CA THR A 35 -0.45 2.40 20.82
C THR A 35 -1.11 1.75 22.05
N PRO A 36 -0.63 2.01 23.26
CA PRO A 36 -1.26 1.52 24.46
C PRO A 36 -2.43 2.43 24.82
N GLY A 37 -3.64 1.93 24.67
CA GLY A 37 -4.86 2.58 25.09
C GLY A 37 -5.26 3.82 24.29
N GLU A 38 -6.36 3.72 23.59
CA GLU A 38 -7.06 4.80 22.93
C GLU A 38 -8.52 4.79 23.37
N MET A 39 -9.09 5.95 23.66
CA MET A 39 -10.48 6.08 24.07
C MET A 39 -11.29 6.67 22.93
N GLY A 40 -12.39 6.01 22.57
CA GLY A 40 -13.42 6.56 21.72
C GLY A 40 -14.76 6.62 22.49
N ILE A 41 -15.45 7.75 22.42
CA ILE A 41 -16.81 7.90 22.95
C ILE A 41 -17.73 8.10 21.76
N TRP A 42 -18.80 7.29 21.71
CA TRP A 42 -19.80 7.36 20.65
C TRP A 42 -21.13 7.81 21.26
N TRP A 43 -21.75 8.82 20.65
CA TRP A 43 -23.07 9.28 21.04
C TRP A 43 -24.12 8.43 20.35
N THR A 44 -25.08 7.91 21.13
CA THR A 44 -26.28 7.33 20.55
C THR A 44 -27.36 8.39 20.42
N VAL A 45 -28.32 8.15 19.54
CA VAL A 45 -29.50 9.03 19.35
C VAL A 45 -30.38 9.08 20.61
N ASN A 46 -30.15 8.19 21.56
CA ASN A 46 -30.85 8.17 22.84
C ASN A 46 -30.12 9.05 23.87
N PRO A 47 -30.70 10.15 24.34
CA PRO A 47 -30.06 11.07 25.26
C PRO A 47 -29.73 10.46 26.64
N GLN A 48 -30.20 9.26 26.95
CA GLN A 48 -29.96 8.57 28.21
C GLN A 48 -28.85 7.52 28.14
N ALA A 49 -28.24 7.29 26.98
CA ALA A 49 -27.23 6.26 26.81
C ALA A 49 -26.04 6.72 25.94
N ILE A 50 -24.85 6.35 26.36
CA ILE A 50 -23.61 6.53 25.62
C ILE A 50 -23.00 5.16 25.37
N ASP A 51 -22.61 4.89 24.14
CA ASP A 51 -21.76 3.75 23.82
C ASP A 51 -20.29 4.18 23.99
N VAL A 52 -19.58 3.47 24.85
CA VAL A 52 -18.18 3.73 25.16
C VAL A 52 -17.35 2.59 24.61
N ALA A 53 -16.34 2.93 23.85
CA ALA A 53 -15.33 1.96 23.39
C ALA A 53 -13.94 2.41 23.82
N GLN A 54 -13.14 1.47 24.29
CA GLN A 54 -11.74 1.68 24.61
C GLN A 54 -10.88 0.70 23.83
N THR A 55 -9.91 1.22 23.09
CA THR A 55 -8.82 0.40 22.57
C THR A 55 -7.81 0.16 23.69
N ARG A 56 -7.62 -1.09 24.08
CA ARG A 56 -6.67 -1.50 25.12
C ARG A 56 -5.24 -1.56 24.61
N SER A 57 -5.08 -2.05 23.42
CA SER A 57 -3.81 -2.04 22.70
C SER A 57 -4.05 -2.13 21.20
N TYR A 58 -3.22 -1.45 20.46
CA TYR A 58 -3.17 -1.52 19.01
C TYR A 58 -1.71 -1.67 18.60
N GLU A 59 -1.40 -2.75 17.91
CA GLU A 59 -0.06 -3.03 17.46
C GLU A 59 -0.03 -3.31 15.96
N ASN A 60 0.79 -2.56 15.23
CA ASN A 60 1.10 -2.78 13.83
C ASN A 60 2.54 -3.25 13.69
N ARG A 61 2.75 -4.28 12.88
CA ARG A 61 4.07 -4.73 12.46
C ARG A 61 4.12 -4.82 10.95
N ASN A 62 5.13 -4.24 10.37
CA ASN A 62 5.42 -4.34 8.94
C ASN A 62 6.87 -4.82 8.76
N ARG A 63 7.04 -5.86 7.97
CA ARG A 63 8.35 -6.41 7.62
C ARG A 63 8.46 -6.52 6.12
N SER A 64 9.58 -6.10 5.58
CA SER A 64 9.87 -6.22 4.16
C SER A 64 11.27 -6.77 3.91
N PHE A 65 11.40 -7.44 2.79
CA PHE A 65 12.63 -7.98 2.27
C PHE A 65 12.64 -7.83 0.76
N ALA A 66 13.77 -7.47 0.18
CA ALA A 66 13.97 -7.45 -1.26
C ALA A 66 15.41 -7.85 -1.61
N LEU A 67 15.54 -8.67 -2.63
CA LEU A 67 16.81 -9.04 -3.26
C LEU A 67 16.69 -8.80 -4.73
N ASP A 68 17.59 -8.01 -5.29
CA ASP A 68 17.65 -7.75 -6.74
C ASP A 68 19.08 -7.75 -7.27
N VAL A 69 19.18 -8.11 -8.52
CA VAL A 69 20.40 -8.04 -9.31
C VAL A 69 20.15 -7.14 -10.51
N LYS A 70 21.08 -6.23 -10.75
CA LYS A 70 21.01 -5.25 -11.83
C LYS A 70 22.36 -5.16 -12.53
N GLY A 71 22.35 -5.07 -13.85
CA GLY A 71 23.60 -4.91 -14.57
C GLY A 71 23.44 -4.75 -16.07
N PRO A 72 24.55 -4.44 -16.76
CA PRO A 72 24.58 -4.28 -18.20
C PRO A 72 24.59 -5.64 -18.90
N VAL A 73 24.01 -5.67 -20.09
CA VAL A 73 24.05 -6.79 -21.03
C VAL A 73 24.35 -6.23 -22.42
N GLU A 74 25.31 -6.83 -23.08
CA GLU A 74 25.64 -6.49 -24.46
C GLU A 74 24.83 -7.36 -25.43
N LEU A 75 23.89 -6.72 -26.16
CA LEU A 75 23.08 -7.38 -27.19
C LEU A 75 23.06 -6.51 -28.46
N PHE A 76 23.25 -7.14 -29.63
CA PHE A 76 23.20 -6.46 -30.92
C PHE A 76 24.16 -5.24 -31.01
N GLY A 77 25.36 -5.34 -30.39
CA GLY A 77 26.35 -4.28 -30.37
C GLY A 77 25.99 -3.05 -29.53
N ARG A 78 25.02 -3.17 -28.61
CA ARG A 78 24.59 -2.11 -27.71
C ARG A 78 24.51 -2.60 -26.28
N THR A 79 24.79 -1.71 -25.36
CA THR A 79 24.63 -1.96 -23.92
C THR A 79 23.19 -1.71 -23.49
N HIS A 80 22.60 -2.70 -22.87
CA HIS A 80 21.29 -2.67 -22.25
C HIS A 80 21.43 -2.84 -20.76
N GLU A 81 20.41 -2.48 -20.00
CA GLU A 81 20.38 -2.67 -18.55
C GLU A 81 19.26 -3.63 -18.17
N LEU A 82 19.57 -4.66 -17.40
CA LEU A 82 18.60 -5.61 -16.88
C LEU A 82 18.53 -5.53 -15.37
N LEU A 83 17.34 -5.77 -14.85
CA LEU A 83 17.02 -5.90 -13.43
C LEU A 83 16.16 -7.15 -13.24
N ALA A 84 16.49 -7.98 -12.27
CA ALA A 84 15.62 -9.06 -11.81
C ALA A 84 15.67 -9.15 -10.30
N GLY A 85 14.56 -9.51 -9.67
CA GLY A 85 14.52 -9.59 -8.22
C GLY A 85 13.30 -10.29 -7.66
N VAL A 86 13.35 -10.46 -6.35
CA VAL A 86 12.26 -10.99 -5.53
C VAL A 86 12.01 -10.06 -4.36
N ASP A 87 10.76 -9.94 -3.93
CA ASP A 87 10.42 -9.25 -2.70
C ASP A 87 9.36 -10.01 -1.90
N ALA A 88 9.38 -9.79 -0.59
CA ALA A 88 8.37 -10.27 0.33
C ALA A 88 8.03 -9.17 1.33
N GLN A 89 6.75 -9.03 1.63
CA GLN A 89 6.25 -8.11 2.65
C GLN A 89 5.18 -8.80 3.48
N ARG A 90 5.25 -8.60 4.78
CA ARG A 90 4.20 -9.02 5.71
C ARG A 90 3.83 -7.86 6.61
N ALA A 91 2.54 -7.52 6.61
CA ALA A 91 1.95 -6.57 7.52
C ALA A 91 0.95 -7.29 8.44
N THR A 92 1.02 -7.01 9.73
CA THR A 92 0.06 -7.54 10.73
C THR A 92 -0.42 -6.40 11.60
N SER A 93 -1.69 -6.44 11.97
CA SER A 93 -2.30 -5.51 12.91
C SER A 93 -3.14 -6.29 13.91
N GLU A 94 -2.94 -6.02 15.18
CA GLU A 94 -3.74 -6.58 16.25
C GLU A 94 -4.33 -5.46 17.11
N LYS A 95 -5.63 -5.54 17.37
CA LYS A 95 -6.36 -4.58 18.19
C LYS A 95 -7.19 -5.31 19.24
N PHE A 96 -6.96 -4.97 20.48
CA PHE A 96 -7.80 -5.39 21.60
C PHE A 96 -8.63 -4.20 22.08
N SER A 97 -9.93 -4.37 22.17
CA SER A 97 -10.83 -3.32 22.63
C SER A 97 -11.91 -3.85 23.57
N ALA A 98 -12.37 -2.95 24.43
CA ALA A 98 -13.51 -3.15 25.29
C ALA A 98 -14.59 -2.15 24.88
N SER A 99 -15.86 -2.54 24.96
CA SER A 99 -16.98 -1.65 24.72
C SER A 99 -18.11 -1.94 25.72
N SER A 100 -18.82 -0.91 26.08
CA SER A 100 -20.00 -1.03 26.93
C SER A 100 -20.99 0.07 26.60
N ARG A 101 -22.28 -0.21 26.83
CA ARG A 101 -23.33 0.79 26.82
C ARG A 101 -23.56 1.27 28.25
N LEU A 102 -23.38 2.57 28.45
CA LEU A 102 -23.70 3.24 29.69
C LEU A 102 -25.09 3.84 29.56
N SER A 103 -26.03 3.42 30.38
CA SER A 103 -27.43 3.88 30.41
C SER A 103 -27.70 4.70 31.66
N ASN A 104 -28.78 5.47 31.65
CA ASN A 104 -29.26 6.28 32.79
C ASN A 104 -28.28 7.37 33.25
N LEU A 105 -27.59 8.00 32.30
CA LEU A 105 -26.56 9.01 32.59
C LEU A 105 -27.13 10.36 33.01
N GLY A 106 -28.48 10.56 32.98
CA GLY A 106 -29.12 11.80 33.37
C GLY A 106 -28.63 13.02 32.59
N LEU A 107 -28.28 12.84 31.32
CA LEU A 107 -27.77 13.92 30.46
C LEU A 107 -28.91 14.89 30.16
N ASP A 108 -28.88 16.07 30.74
CA ASP A 108 -29.76 17.17 30.39
C ASP A 108 -29.08 18.04 29.31
N TYR A 109 -29.55 17.92 28.07
CA TYR A 109 -29.03 18.71 26.95
C TYR A 109 -29.49 20.17 27.01
N ALA A 110 -30.51 20.50 27.79
CA ALA A 110 -31.05 21.85 27.89
C ALA A 110 -30.08 22.80 28.63
N ASP A 111 -29.25 22.27 29.51
CA ASP A 111 -28.28 23.01 30.31
C ASP A 111 -26.83 22.91 29.79
N GLY A 112 -26.65 22.61 28.53
CA GLY A 112 -25.33 22.56 27.93
C GLY A 112 -24.50 21.30 28.23
N GLY A 113 -25.18 20.21 28.61
CA GLY A 113 -24.56 18.92 28.93
C GLY A 113 -23.83 18.96 30.27
N GLY A 114 -24.48 18.53 31.33
CA GLY A 114 -23.84 18.39 32.63
C GLY A 114 -22.53 17.62 32.56
N ALA A 115 -21.62 17.85 33.49
CA ALA A 115 -20.33 17.17 33.51
C ALA A 115 -20.49 15.65 33.44
N ILE A 116 -20.23 15.04 32.28
CA ILE A 116 -20.24 13.60 32.16
C ILE A 116 -19.10 13.08 33.02
N VAL A 117 -19.46 12.37 34.09
CA VAL A 117 -18.46 11.68 34.90
C VAL A 117 -17.76 10.66 33.99
N ARG A 118 -16.47 10.82 33.83
CA ARG A 118 -15.68 9.90 33.02
C ARG A 118 -15.90 8.47 33.54
N PRO A 119 -16.42 7.55 32.70
CA PRO A 119 -16.61 6.17 33.13
C PRO A 119 -15.26 5.52 33.43
N ASP A 120 -15.24 4.61 34.40
CA ASP A 120 -14.08 3.76 34.65
C ASP A 120 -13.97 2.75 33.51
N LEU A 121 -13.20 3.13 32.47
CA LEU A 121 -12.98 2.31 31.29
C LEU A 121 -12.11 1.10 31.58
N ASP A 122 -11.32 1.15 32.66
CA ASP A 122 -10.42 0.07 33.04
C ASP A 122 -11.16 -1.12 33.65
N SER A 123 -12.39 -0.88 34.14
CA SER A 123 -13.30 -1.93 34.61
C SER A 123 -13.96 -2.71 33.47
N LEU A 124 -13.94 -2.21 32.22
CA LEU A 124 -14.58 -2.88 31.11
C LEU A 124 -13.81 -4.15 30.72
N ALA A 125 -14.52 -5.27 30.58
CA ALA A 125 -13.94 -6.50 30.08
C ALA A 125 -13.46 -6.33 28.63
N VAL A 126 -12.26 -6.82 28.31
CA VAL A 126 -11.77 -6.90 26.93
C VAL A 126 -12.61 -7.95 26.21
N GLY A 127 -13.52 -7.48 25.35
CA GLY A 127 -14.47 -8.35 24.65
C GLY A 127 -14.18 -8.51 23.15
N ASN A 128 -13.40 -7.60 22.58
CA ASN A 128 -13.21 -7.54 21.14
C ASN A 128 -11.74 -7.66 20.77
N HIS A 129 -11.45 -8.62 19.92
CA HIS A 129 -10.13 -8.84 19.34
C HIS A 129 -10.26 -8.81 17.81
N SER A 130 -9.52 -7.91 17.17
CA SER A 130 -9.41 -7.83 15.71
C SER A 130 -7.98 -8.14 15.29
N ARG A 131 -7.86 -8.93 14.24
CA ARG A 131 -6.57 -9.30 13.65
C ARG A 131 -6.62 -9.15 12.14
N PHE A 132 -5.71 -8.36 11.62
CA PHE A 132 -5.44 -8.21 10.20
C PHE A 132 -4.06 -8.78 9.87
N SER A 133 -3.93 -9.45 8.73
CA SER A 133 -2.64 -9.84 8.16
C SER A 133 -2.67 -9.74 6.65
N SER A 134 -1.59 -9.25 6.09
CA SER A 134 -1.35 -9.17 4.64
C SER A 134 0.04 -9.72 4.34
N ASP A 135 0.12 -10.72 3.48
CA ASP A 135 1.34 -11.32 2.98
C ASP A 135 1.41 -11.10 1.46
N ARG A 136 2.50 -10.53 0.98
CA ARG A 136 2.81 -10.34 -0.44
C ARG A 136 4.17 -10.90 -0.76
N ARG A 137 4.27 -11.67 -1.83
CA ARG A 137 5.53 -12.20 -2.37
C ARG A 137 5.52 -12.01 -3.87
N SER A 138 6.61 -11.49 -4.39
CA SER A 138 6.69 -11.19 -5.82
C SER A 138 8.04 -11.58 -6.41
N VAL A 139 8.00 -11.91 -7.69
CA VAL A 139 9.17 -12.00 -8.57
C VAL A 139 8.99 -10.97 -9.66
N TYR A 140 10.03 -10.27 -10.04
CA TYR A 140 9.97 -9.24 -11.06
C TYR A 140 11.23 -9.22 -11.93
N ALA A 141 11.03 -8.78 -13.17
CA ALA A 141 12.12 -8.49 -14.09
C ALA A 141 11.81 -7.25 -14.91
N ALA A 142 12.83 -6.49 -15.26
CA ALA A 142 12.76 -5.29 -16.07
C ALA A 142 13.98 -5.13 -16.95
N GLY A 143 13.82 -4.43 -18.05
CA GLY A 143 14.91 -4.08 -18.95
C GLY A 143 14.78 -2.66 -19.47
N HIS A 144 15.94 -2.02 -19.68
CA HIS A 144 16.08 -0.79 -20.42
C HIS A 144 16.97 -1.09 -21.64
N PHE A 145 16.35 -1.05 -22.81
CA PHE A 145 16.95 -1.47 -24.06
C PHE A 145 17.21 -0.26 -24.95
N SER A 146 18.46 -0.01 -25.28
CA SER A 146 18.88 1.00 -26.26
C SER A 146 18.78 0.38 -27.66
N LEU A 147 17.63 0.53 -28.34
CA LEU A 147 17.37 -0.08 -29.64
C LEU A 147 18.11 0.65 -30.76
N ALA A 148 18.18 1.96 -30.68
CA ALA A 148 18.95 2.86 -31.54
C ALA A 148 19.33 4.09 -30.67
N ASP A 149 20.22 4.96 -31.18
CA ASP A 149 20.62 6.15 -30.44
C ASP A 149 19.43 7.01 -30.01
N PRO A 150 18.42 7.28 -30.89
CA PRO A 150 17.24 8.03 -30.46
C PRO A 150 16.14 7.16 -29.85
N VAL A 151 16.26 5.81 -29.82
CA VAL A 151 15.14 4.92 -29.46
C VAL A 151 15.48 4.05 -28.27
N LYS A 152 14.74 4.21 -27.18
CA LYS A 152 14.88 3.44 -25.95
C LYS A 152 13.57 2.75 -25.60
N LEU A 153 13.62 1.45 -25.34
CA LEU A 153 12.51 0.64 -24.86
C LEU A 153 12.73 0.31 -23.40
N ILE A 154 11.72 0.52 -22.59
CA ILE A 154 11.68 0.11 -21.19
C ILE A 154 10.54 -0.89 -21.05
N GLY A 155 10.76 -1.98 -20.35
CA GLY A 155 9.71 -2.95 -20.13
C GLY A 155 10.01 -3.86 -18.97
N GLY A 156 8.96 -4.38 -18.36
CA GLY A 156 9.08 -5.29 -17.25
C GLY A 156 7.75 -5.88 -16.84
N ALA A 157 7.83 -6.83 -15.94
CA ALA A 157 6.67 -7.45 -15.36
C ALA A 157 6.96 -7.90 -13.93
N ARG A 158 5.91 -7.97 -13.13
CA ARG A 158 5.91 -8.52 -11.79
C ARG A 158 4.84 -9.61 -11.71
N VAL A 159 5.18 -10.72 -11.08
CA VAL A 159 4.23 -11.76 -10.70
C VAL A 159 4.12 -11.75 -9.18
N THR A 160 2.90 -11.58 -8.68
CA THR A 160 2.63 -11.43 -7.24
C THR A 160 1.71 -12.54 -6.75
N ASN A 161 2.07 -13.13 -5.62
CA ASN A 161 1.16 -13.89 -4.77
C ASN A 161 0.80 -13.02 -3.56
N TYR A 162 -0.49 -12.93 -3.30
CA TYR A 162 -1.04 -12.07 -2.25
C TYR A 162 -2.03 -12.85 -1.40
N ARG A 163 -1.96 -12.67 -0.09
CA ARG A 163 -2.98 -13.15 0.83
C ARG A 163 -3.25 -12.08 1.87
N GLN A 164 -4.52 -11.81 2.12
CA GLN A 164 -4.97 -10.89 3.14
C GLN A 164 -6.14 -11.51 3.88
N TYR A 165 -6.10 -11.49 5.20
CA TYR A 165 -7.24 -11.84 6.02
C TYR A 165 -7.50 -10.79 7.09
N ASP A 166 -8.76 -10.65 7.43
CA ASP A 166 -9.22 -9.82 8.53
C ASP A 166 -10.21 -10.63 9.37
N VAL A 167 -9.95 -10.66 10.66
CA VAL A 167 -10.81 -11.29 11.65
C VAL A 167 -11.20 -10.24 12.67
N THR A 168 -12.49 -9.99 12.77
CA THR A 168 -13.06 -9.01 13.69
C THR A 168 -14.10 -9.71 14.59
N PRO A 169 -14.55 -9.08 15.68
CA PRO A 169 -15.65 -9.60 16.48
C PRO A 169 -16.97 -9.77 15.70
N TYR A 170 -17.06 -9.10 14.55
CA TYR A 170 -18.24 -9.14 13.69
C TYR A 170 -18.00 -10.08 12.52
N ALA A 171 -18.55 -11.30 12.60
CA ALA A 171 -18.33 -12.33 11.59
C ALA A 171 -18.65 -11.90 10.14
N TRP A 172 -19.61 -10.98 9.97
CA TRP A 172 -20.01 -10.44 8.68
C TRP A 172 -18.92 -9.57 8.00
N SER A 173 -17.94 -9.07 8.75
CA SER A 173 -16.83 -8.27 8.20
C SER A 173 -15.56 -9.08 7.98
N ASN A 174 -15.53 -10.35 8.39
CA ASN A 174 -14.36 -11.22 8.23
C ASN A 174 -14.17 -11.61 6.76
N TYR A 175 -12.92 -11.65 6.31
CA TYR A 175 -12.57 -12.12 4.98
C TYR A 175 -11.21 -12.80 4.94
N ASP A 176 -11.00 -13.68 3.97
CA ASP A 176 -9.72 -14.28 3.60
C ASP A 176 -9.59 -14.22 2.07
N LEU A 177 -8.75 -13.32 1.59
CA LEU A 177 -8.49 -13.09 0.19
C LEU A 177 -7.17 -13.74 -0.18
N LYS A 178 -7.15 -14.45 -1.30
CA LYS A 178 -5.96 -15.11 -1.81
C LYS A 178 -5.90 -14.99 -3.33
N GLU A 179 -4.89 -14.28 -3.80
CA GLU A 179 -4.59 -14.11 -5.21
C GLU A 179 -3.21 -14.69 -5.52
N ASN A 180 -3.11 -15.51 -6.55
CA ASN A 180 -1.85 -16.13 -6.93
C ASN A 180 -1.53 -15.88 -8.39
N GLY A 181 -0.24 -15.64 -8.67
CA GLY A 181 0.25 -15.47 -10.01
C GLY A 181 -0.25 -14.22 -10.72
N VAL A 182 -0.60 -13.16 -9.96
CA VAL A 182 -1.07 -11.91 -10.57
C VAL A 182 0.06 -11.27 -11.34
N LEU A 183 -0.11 -11.17 -12.65
CA LEU A 183 0.85 -10.56 -13.56
C LEU A 183 0.53 -9.07 -13.75
N THR A 184 1.49 -8.21 -13.45
CA THR A 184 1.42 -6.76 -13.67
C THR A 184 2.53 -6.31 -14.62
N PRO A 185 2.30 -6.34 -15.95
CA PRO A 185 3.26 -5.87 -16.95
C PRO A 185 3.23 -4.34 -17.06
N TYR A 186 4.35 -3.79 -17.50
CA TYR A 186 4.47 -2.41 -17.94
C TYR A 186 5.49 -2.29 -19.07
N GLY A 187 5.38 -1.22 -19.85
CA GLY A 187 6.34 -0.94 -20.92
C GLY A 187 6.24 0.49 -21.40
N GLY A 188 7.30 0.98 -22.01
CA GLY A 188 7.34 2.31 -22.58
C GLY A 188 8.40 2.42 -23.67
N LEU A 189 8.12 3.23 -24.66
CA LEU A 189 9.02 3.59 -25.74
C LEU A 189 9.34 5.08 -25.62
N VAL A 190 10.61 5.43 -25.69
CA VAL A 190 11.08 6.82 -25.73
C VAL A 190 11.83 7.04 -27.04
N ILE A 191 11.51 8.12 -27.74
CA ILE A 191 12.16 8.51 -28.99
C ILE A 191 12.67 9.94 -28.84
N ASP A 192 13.96 10.12 -28.93
CA ASP A 192 14.64 11.42 -28.95
C ASP A 192 14.48 12.01 -30.37
N VAL A 193 13.44 12.83 -30.58
CA VAL A 193 13.13 13.43 -31.88
C VAL A 193 14.04 14.62 -32.21
N HIS A 194 14.64 15.20 -31.18
CA HIS A 194 15.63 16.25 -31.26
C HIS A 194 16.57 16.13 -30.07
N ARG A 195 17.80 16.68 -30.13
CA ARG A 195 18.76 16.64 -29.02
C ARG A 195 18.22 17.17 -27.69
N ASN A 196 17.17 17.99 -27.72
CA ASN A 196 16.56 18.61 -26.54
C ASN A 196 15.11 18.18 -26.34
N VAL A 197 14.55 17.31 -27.21
CA VAL A 197 13.13 16.95 -27.14
C VAL A 197 12.97 15.45 -27.38
N SER A 198 12.27 14.80 -26.47
CA SER A 198 11.86 13.41 -26.58
C SER A 198 10.33 13.30 -26.55
N ILE A 199 9.82 12.34 -27.30
CA ILE A 199 8.43 11.87 -27.18
C ILE A 199 8.44 10.49 -26.57
N TYR A 200 7.39 10.13 -25.83
CA TYR A 200 7.28 8.80 -25.24
C TYR A 200 5.83 8.33 -25.20
N GLY A 201 5.69 7.02 -25.22
CA GLY A 201 4.43 6.35 -24.95
C GLY A 201 4.65 5.25 -23.93
N SER A 202 3.72 5.06 -23.00
CA SER A 202 3.82 4.00 -21.99
C SER A 202 2.49 3.30 -21.73
N TYR A 203 2.61 2.08 -21.25
CA TYR A 203 1.54 1.22 -20.75
C TYR A 203 1.93 0.71 -19.37
N ALA A 204 1.00 0.72 -18.42
CA ALA A 204 1.16 0.08 -17.13
C ALA A 204 -0.15 -0.56 -16.69
N SER A 205 -0.06 -1.76 -16.12
CA SER A 205 -1.18 -2.40 -15.43
C SER A 205 -1.06 -2.18 -13.93
N ILE A 206 -2.21 -2.09 -13.28
CA ILE A 206 -2.33 -2.00 -11.83
C ILE A 206 -3.19 -3.15 -11.30
N PHE A 207 -2.92 -3.54 -10.08
CA PHE A 207 -3.68 -4.54 -9.33
C PHE A 207 -3.77 -4.07 -7.87
N ASN A 208 -4.99 -4.03 -7.35
CA ASN A 208 -5.25 -3.63 -5.98
C ASN A 208 -6.28 -4.56 -5.35
N VAL A 209 -5.92 -5.20 -4.24
CA VAL A 209 -6.82 -6.07 -3.49
C VAL A 209 -7.80 -5.22 -2.70
N GLN A 210 -9.07 -5.58 -2.72
CA GLN A 210 -10.14 -4.88 -2.02
C GLN A 210 -10.93 -5.82 -1.10
N SER A 211 -11.49 -5.27 -0.05
CA SER A 211 -12.39 -5.97 0.88
C SER A 211 -13.87 -5.60 0.69
N SER A 212 -14.18 -4.81 -0.33
CA SER A 212 -15.54 -4.43 -0.71
C SER A 212 -16.36 -5.65 -1.08
N ARG A 213 -17.67 -5.60 -0.81
CA ARG A 213 -18.59 -6.74 -1.03
C ARG A 213 -19.69 -6.35 -1.99
N ASP A 214 -20.18 -7.35 -2.73
CA ASP A 214 -21.38 -7.20 -3.55
C ASP A 214 -22.67 -7.25 -2.69
N ALA A 215 -23.81 -7.02 -3.32
CA ALA A 215 -25.11 -7.05 -2.66
C ALA A 215 -25.45 -8.45 -2.05
N GLN A 216 -24.76 -9.50 -2.44
CA GLN A 216 -24.88 -10.85 -1.90
C GLN A 216 -23.88 -11.12 -0.78
N GLY A 217 -23.06 -10.14 -0.39
CA GLY A 217 -22.05 -10.23 0.68
C GLY A 217 -20.76 -10.94 0.27
N ARG A 218 -20.55 -11.25 -1.01
CA ARG A 218 -19.30 -11.84 -1.51
C ARG A 218 -18.27 -10.74 -1.71
N THR A 219 -17.02 -10.99 -1.33
CA THR A 219 -15.94 -10.07 -1.61
C THR A 219 -15.77 -9.88 -3.12
N LEU A 220 -15.64 -8.63 -3.56
CA LEU A 220 -15.40 -8.31 -4.96
C LEU A 220 -14.01 -8.81 -5.39
N ASP A 221 -13.90 -9.14 -6.68
CA ASP A 221 -12.60 -9.40 -7.29
C ASP A 221 -11.67 -8.20 -7.13
N PRO A 222 -10.36 -8.41 -7.16
CA PRO A 222 -9.41 -7.31 -7.10
C PRO A 222 -9.68 -6.24 -8.14
N GLU A 223 -9.48 -5.00 -7.75
CA GLU A 223 -9.51 -3.87 -8.67
C GLU A 223 -8.33 -3.98 -9.63
N GLU A 224 -8.62 -4.01 -10.91
CA GLU A 224 -7.63 -4.04 -11.96
C GLU A 224 -7.74 -2.80 -12.83
N GLY A 225 -6.60 -2.32 -13.29
CA GLY A 225 -6.59 -1.15 -14.17
C GLY A 225 -5.46 -1.20 -15.17
N VAL A 226 -5.63 -0.41 -16.21
CA VAL A 226 -4.59 -0.15 -17.20
C VAL A 226 -4.50 1.35 -17.41
N THR A 227 -3.27 1.84 -17.54
CA THR A 227 -2.97 3.22 -17.86
C THR A 227 -2.13 3.26 -19.12
N TYR A 228 -2.51 4.12 -20.04
CA TYR A 228 -1.72 4.50 -21.21
C TYR A 228 -1.36 5.97 -21.08
N GLU A 229 -0.13 6.30 -21.36
CA GLU A 229 0.36 7.67 -21.34
C GLU A 229 1.12 7.96 -22.63
N LEU A 230 0.89 9.14 -23.21
CA LEU A 230 1.63 9.71 -24.32
C LEU A 230 2.10 11.09 -23.93
N GLY A 231 3.38 11.37 -24.11
CA GLY A 231 3.92 12.64 -23.68
C GLY A 231 5.15 13.10 -24.45
N THR A 232 5.54 14.32 -24.16
CA THR A 232 6.78 14.92 -24.64
C THR A 232 7.54 15.55 -23.47
N LYS A 233 8.86 15.53 -23.55
CA LYS A 233 9.77 16.18 -22.60
C LYS A 233 10.80 16.98 -23.37
N GLY A 234 11.12 18.15 -22.85
CA GLY A 234 12.15 19.00 -23.43
C GLY A 234 13.06 19.59 -22.35
N GLU A 235 14.36 19.68 -22.69
CA GLU A 235 15.38 20.32 -21.88
C GLU A 235 16.03 21.45 -22.69
N PHE A 236 15.96 22.68 -22.18
CA PHE A 236 16.38 23.88 -22.90
C PHE A 236 17.31 24.72 -22.00
N LEU A 237 18.01 25.65 -22.60
CA LEU A 237 18.89 26.61 -21.91
C LEU A 237 19.96 25.90 -21.06
N ASP A 238 20.62 24.88 -21.61
CA ASP A 238 21.62 24.06 -20.92
C ASP A 238 21.13 23.49 -19.59
N GLY A 239 19.90 22.90 -19.61
CA GLY A 239 19.29 22.25 -18.47
C GLY A 239 18.57 23.18 -17.47
N ARG A 240 18.60 24.51 -17.73
CA ARG A 240 17.93 25.48 -16.84
C ARG A 240 16.40 25.54 -17.02
N LEU A 241 15.88 25.07 -18.15
CA LEU A 241 14.47 24.99 -18.41
C LEU A 241 14.09 23.57 -18.81
N ASN A 242 13.28 22.91 -18.00
CA ASN A 242 12.70 21.61 -18.27
C ASN A 242 11.18 21.76 -18.42
N ALA A 243 10.63 21.26 -19.52
CA ALA A 243 9.21 21.27 -19.80
C ALA A 243 8.72 19.88 -20.15
N SER A 244 7.51 19.54 -19.71
CA SER A 244 6.85 18.27 -20.07
C SER A 244 5.36 18.49 -20.26
N LEU A 245 4.79 17.73 -21.20
CA LEU A 245 3.36 17.64 -21.44
C LEU A 245 3.01 16.15 -21.59
N ALA A 246 1.99 15.71 -20.88
CA ALA A 246 1.52 14.33 -20.95
C ALA A 246 -0.01 14.28 -21.03
N HIS A 247 -0.49 13.30 -21.78
CA HIS A 247 -1.89 12.91 -21.81
C HIS A 247 -1.98 11.43 -21.42
N PHE A 248 -2.89 11.11 -20.51
CA PHE A 248 -3.06 9.75 -20.04
C PHE A 248 -4.54 9.32 -20.09
N TRP A 249 -4.74 8.01 -20.30
CA TRP A 249 -6.02 7.33 -20.19
C TRP A 249 -5.87 6.25 -19.13
N MET A 250 -6.82 6.22 -18.23
CA MET A 250 -6.91 5.16 -17.22
C MET A 250 -8.27 4.48 -17.36
N LYS A 251 -8.26 3.15 -17.32
CA LYS A 251 -9.45 2.34 -17.23
C LYS A 251 -9.30 1.40 -16.03
N THR A 252 -10.26 1.46 -15.13
CA THR A 252 -10.37 0.55 -13.98
C THR A 252 -11.60 -0.34 -14.14
N ARG A 253 -11.57 -1.51 -13.52
CA ARG A 253 -12.68 -2.44 -13.40
C ARG A 253 -12.72 -3.04 -12.01
N ASN A 254 -13.85 -3.65 -11.65
CA ASN A 254 -14.13 -4.21 -10.32
C ASN A 254 -14.09 -3.14 -9.20
N THR A 255 -14.31 -1.88 -9.55
CA THR A 255 -14.37 -0.78 -8.57
C THR A 255 -15.70 -0.85 -7.84
N ALA A 256 -15.69 -0.78 -6.51
CA ALA A 256 -16.90 -0.68 -5.73
C ALA A 256 -17.56 0.69 -5.98
N GLU A 257 -18.82 0.71 -6.42
CA GLU A 257 -19.65 1.90 -6.48
C GLU A 257 -20.37 2.07 -5.13
N ALA A 258 -20.38 3.32 -4.63
CA ALA A 258 -21.00 3.68 -3.35
C ALA A 258 -22.48 4.03 -3.53
#